data_9a47b78d640cd94a1908490e726a189b
#
_entry.id   9a47b78d640cd94a1908490e726a189b
#
_cell.length_a   1.000
_cell.length_b   1.000
_cell.length_c   1.000
_cell.angle_alpha   90.00
_cell.angle_beta   90.00
_cell.angle_gamma   90.00
#
_symmetry.space_group_name_H-M   'P 1'
#
loop_
_entity.id
_entity.type
_entity.pdbx_description
1 polymer ?
#
loop_
_entity_poly.entity_id
_entity_poly.type
_entity_poly.pdbx_seq_one_letter_code
_entity_poly.pdbx_strand_id
1 'polypeptide(L)'
;MPATRKSAPLPSTVQSSFRKVAAAANALNAASDRFSRLVGEIDTLLKPLNIGIPCWVTVSNWSTENDRGEDQVGYAKINGKWCIGLRSVSDFSEQCEDWVFSEGPRRMRLKAVDYLAELLDELAKKTEEGTASITEKTSYLEDLVSGLKQEAIK
;
A
#
# COMPACT_ATOMS: atom_id res chain seq x y z
N MET A 1 -14.82 50.32 -19.22
CA MET A 1 -14.58 49.77 -17.86
C MET A 1 -15.49 48.59 -17.67
N PRO A 2 -15.00 47.40 -17.51
CA PRO A 2 -15.87 46.29 -17.17
C PRO A 2 -16.41 46.51 -15.76
N ALA A 3 -17.73 46.52 -15.62
CA ALA A 3 -18.38 46.62 -14.34
C ALA A 3 -18.02 45.43 -13.48
N THR A 4 -17.32 45.66 -12.38
CA THR A 4 -17.10 44.64 -11.33
C THR A 4 -18.49 44.23 -10.79
N ARG A 5 -18.96 43.06 -11.18
CA ARG A 5 -20.12 42.46 -10.55
C ARG A 5 -19.76 42.23 -9.08
N LYS A 6 -20.22 43.11 -8.21
CA LYS A 6 -20.26 42.82 -6.78
C LYS A 6 -21.16 41.59 -6.62
N SER A 7 -20.56 40.43 -6.34
CA SER A 7 -21.34 39.22 -5.98
C SER A 7 -22.19 39.56 -4.75
N ALA A 8 -23.49 39.25 -4.83
CA ALA A 8 -24.37 39.39 -3.67
C ALA A 8 -23.87 38.54 -2.49
N PRO A 9 -23.98 39.03 -1.24
CA PRO A 9 -23.57 38.23 -0.07
C PRO A 9 -24.38 36.94 -0.01
N LEU A 10 -23.71 35.82 0.32
CA LEU A 10 -24.37 34.50 0.48
C LEU A 10 -25.39 34.56 1.62
N PRO A 11 -26.54 33.85 1.49
CA PRO A 11 -27.51 33.70 2.58
C PRO A 11 -26.83 33.15 3.82
N SER A 12 -27.25 33.61 5.02
CA SER A 12 -26.68 33.18 6.31
C SER A 12 -26.79 31.66 6.55
N THR A 13 -27.84 31.02 6.00
CA THR A 13 -28.01 29.55 6.02
C THR A 13 -26.93 28.83 5.24
N VAL A 14 -26.52 29.36 4.07
CA VAL A 14 -25.44 28.79 3.27
C VAL A 14 -24.10 28.98 3.97
N GLN A 15 -23.85 30.14 4.57
CA GLN A 15 -22.65 30.40 5.35
C GLN A 15 -22.55 29.45 6.57
N SER A 16 -23.65 29.23 7.27
CA SER A 16 -23.71 28.30 8.40
C SER A 16 -23.43 26.86 7.95
N SER A 17 -24.03 26.44 6.83
CA SER A 17 -23.79 25.11 6.26
C SER A 17 -22.35 24.91 5.84
N PHE A 18 -21.74 25.93 5.22
CA PHE A 18 -20.31 25.88 4.85
C PHE A 18 -19.40 25.76 6.07
N ARG A 19 -19.68 26.49 7.15
CA ARG A 19 -18.92 26.37 8.41
C ARG A 19 -19.00 24.96 8.99
N LYS A 20 -20.18 24.33 8.94
CA LYS A 20 -20.36 22.95 9.37
C LYS A 20 -19.54 21.97 8.52
N VAL A 21 -19.56 22.14 7.20
CA VAL A 21 -18.75 21.33 6.28
C VAL A 21 -17.26 21.51 6.56
N ALA A 22 -16.80 22.76 6.73
CA ALA A 22 -15.41 23.06 7.01
C ALA A 22 -14.93 22.43 8.33
N ALA A 23 -15.73 22.52 9.40
CA ALA A 23 -15.42 21.90 10.69
C ALA A 23 -15.40 20.37 10.58
N ALA A 24 -16.37 19.78 9.90
CA ALA A 24 -16.43 18.34 9.67
C ALA A 24 -15.26 17.84 8.80
N ALA A 25 -14.89 18.60 7.76
CA ALA A 25 -13.75 18.28 6.90
C ALA A 25 -12.42 18.32 7.68
N ASN A 26 -12.22 19.33 8.53
CA ASN A 26 -11.03 19.40 9.37
C ASN A 26 -10.93 18.21 10.33
N ALA A 27 -12.04 17.84 10.96
CA ALA A 27 -12.10 16.67 11.84
C ALA A 27 -11.83 15.36 11.08
N LEU A 28 -12.40 15.21 9.89
CA LEU A 28 -12.17 14.06 9.03
C LEU A 28 -10.70 13.94 8.60
N ASN A 29 -10.07 15.05 8.21
CA ASN A 29 -8.68 15.07 7.81
C ASN A 29 -7.76 14.72 8.98
N ALA A 30 -8.00 15.28 10.16
CA ALA A 30 -7.24 14.95 11.38
C ALA A 30 -7.36 13.46 11.75
N ALA A 31 -8.57 12.89 11.67
CA ALA A 31 -8.80 11.48 11.91
C ALA A 31 -8.11 10.59 10.87
N SER A 32 -8.15 10.99 9.59
CA SER A 32 -7.50 10.28 8.48
C SER A 32 -5.97 10.30 8.63
N ASP A 33 -5.40 11.42 9.04
CA ASP A 33 -3.96 11.54 9.28
C ASP A 33 -3.50 10.65 10.43
N ARG A 34 -4.25 10.62 11.52
CA ARG A 34 -3.98 9.73 12.67
C ARG A 34 -4.06 8.26 12.25
N PHE A 35 -5.08 7.89 11.49
CA PHE A 35 -5.28 6.55 10.97
C PHE A 35 -4.09 6.10 10.12
N SER A 36 -3.65 6.93 9.18
CA SER A 36 -2.49 6.64 8.32
C SER A 36 -1.18 6.58 9.12
N ARG A 37 -1.06 7.39 10.16
CA ARG A 37 0.12 7.36 11.04
C ARG A 37 0.25 6.04 11.78
N LEU A 38 -0.86 5.47 12.26
CA LEU A 38 -0.85 4.17 12.94
C LEU A 38 -0.40 3.04 12.00
N VAL A 39 -0.81 3.07 10.74
CA VAL A 39 -0.29 2.12 9.74
C VAL A 39 1.20 2.36 9.49
N GLY A 40 1.64 3.60 9.46
CA GLY A 40 3.07 3.96 9.36
C GLY A 40 3.92 3.46 10.54
N GLU A 41 3.32 3.33 11.72
CA GLU A 41 4.00 2.71 12.87
C GLU A 41 4.26 1.21 12.63
N ILE A 42 3.35 0.51 11.96
CA ILE A 42 3.58 -0.88 11.54
C ILE A 42 4.76 -0.95 10.55
N ASP A 43 4.83 -0.06 9.59
CA ASP A 43 5.98 0.05 8.67
C ASP A 43 7.30 0.22 9.42
N THR A 44 7.31 1.08 10.43
CA THR A 44 8.48 1.31 11.28
C THR A 44 8.92 0.05 12.02
N LEU A 45 7.97 -0.79 12.43
CA LEU A 45 8.26 -2.07 13.08
C LEU A 45 8.75 -3.14 12.09
N LEU A 46 8.26 -3.12 10.85
CA LEU A 46 8.66 -4.08 9.81
C LEU A 46 10.03 -3.77 9.20
N LYS A 47 10.39 -2.51 9.11
CA LYS A 47 11.63 -2.06 8.45
C LYS A 47 12.91 -2.74 8.96
N PRO A 48 13.16 -2.87 10.27
CA PRO A 48 14.36 -3.53 10.78
C PRO A 48 14.44 -5.02 10.47
N LEU A 49 13.32 -5.66 10.14
CA LEU A 49 13.26 -7.09 9.83
C LEU A 49 13.87 -7.42 8.46
N ASN A 50 14.04 -6.42 7.59
CA ASN A 50 14.70 -6.54 6.29
C ASN A 50 14.17 -7.72 5.45
N ILE A 51 12.86 -7.86 5.36
CA ILE A 51 12.19 -9.00 4.72
C ILE A 51 12.49 -9.02 3.21
N GLY A 52 12.33 -7.90 2.52
CA GLY A 52 12.67 -7.75 1.10
C GLY A 52 11.86 -8.62 0.13
N ILE A 53 10.70 -9.10 0.55
CA ILE A 53 9.82 -9.96 -0.26
C ILE A 53 8.47 -9.26 -0.41
N PRO A 54 8.00 -8.98 -1.64
CA PRO A 54 6.70 -8.37 -1.85
C PRO A 54 5.57 -9.36 -1.54
N CYS A 55 4.51 -8.86 -0.93
CA CYS A 55 3.32 -9.62 -0.60
C CYS A 55 2.07 -8.76 -0.76
N TRP A 56 1.06 -9.27 -1.43
CA TRP A 56 -0.20 -8.58 -1.68
C TRP A 56 -1.39 -9.45 -1.28
N VAL A 57 -2.38 -8.82 -0.67
CA VAL A 57 -3.64 -9.46 -0.26
C VAL A 57 -4.80 -8.71 -0.91
N THR A 58 -5.72 -9.45 -1.51
CA THR A 58 -6.92 -8.87 -2.12
C THR A 58 -7.87 -8.36 -1.04
N VAL A 59 -8.24 -7.09 -1.14
CA VAL A 59 -9.18 -6.42 -0.23
C VAL A 59 -10.59 -6.44 -0.79
N SER A 60 -10.73 -6.11 -2.06
CA SER A 60 -12.03 -6.06 -2.74
C SER A 60 -11.87 -6.23 -4.25
N ASN A 61 -12.96 -6.63 -4.90
CA ASN A 61 -13.07 -6.65 -6.34
C ASN A 61 -13.94 -5.47 -6.80
N TRP A 62 -13.62 -4.92 -7.96
CA TRP A 62 -14.42 -3.88 -8.58
C TRP A 62 -14.72 -4.22 -10.03
N SER A 63 -15.84 -3.72 -10.55
CA SER A 63 -16.22 -3.88 -11.95
C SER A 63 -16.93 -2.65 -12.46
N THR A 64 -16.68 -2.35 -13.73
CA THR A 64 -17.39 -1.34 -14.52
C THR A 64 -17.94 -2.02 -15.77
N GLU A 65 -18.65 -1.27 -16.62
CA GLU A 65 -19.16 -1.82 -17.88
C GLU A 65 -18.07 -2.38 -18.79
N ASN A 66 -16.88 -1.76 -18.75
CA ASN A 66 -15.79 -2.05 -19.68
C ASN A 66 -14.54 -2.65 -19.01
N ASP A 67 -14.50 -2.76 -17.69
CA ASP A 67 -13.32 -3.23 -16.98
C ASP A 67 -13.70 -3.86 -15.65
N ARG A 68 -12.79 -4.66 -15.11
CA ARG A 68 -12.87 -5.21 -13.76
C ARG A 68 -11.48 -5.38 -13.18
N GLY A 69 -11.37 -5.45 -11.88
CA GLY A 69 -10.09 -5.60 -11.23
C GLY A 69 -10.20 -5.84 -9.74
N GLU A 70 -9.07 -5.71 -9.08
CA GLU A 70 -8.92 -5.92 -7.65
C GLU A 70 -8.23 -4.73 -7.00
N ASP A 71 -8.68 -4.42 -5.78
CA ASP A 71 -7.94 -3.56 -4.85
C ASP A 71 -7.21 -4.44 -3.85
N GLN A 72 -5.97 -4.15 -3.60
CA GLN A 72 -5.07 -4.95 -2.77
C GLN A 72 -4.37 -4.07 -1.74
N VAL A 73 -4.03 -4.66 -0.60
CA VAL A 73 -3.10 -4.11 0.37
C VAL A 73 -1.86 -5.01 0.39
N GLY A 74 -0.70 -4.44 0.51
CA GLY A 74 0.52 -5.21 0.47
C GLY A 74 1.70 -4.57 1.19
N TYR A 75 2.78 -5.33 1.24
CA TYR A 75 4.10 -4.89 1.64
C TYR A 75 5.02 -5.03 0.44
N ALA A 76 5.53 -3.94 -0.06
CA ALA A 76 6.30 -3.92 -1.30
C ALA A 76 7.18 -2.68 -1.38
N LYS A 77 8.08 -2.68 -2.34
CA LYS A 77 8.92 -1.52 -2.64
C LYS A 77 8.14 -0.54 -3.51
N ILE A 78 7.72 0.57 -2.92
CA ILE A 78 6.99 1.64 -3.58
C ILE A 78 7.82 2.92 -3.48
N ASN A 79 8.03 3.59 -4.62
CA ASN A 79 8.89 4.77 -4.68
C ASN A 79 10.29 4.56 -4.05
N GLY A 80 10.84 3.37 -4.23
CA GLY A 80 12.16 3.02 -3.75
C GLY A 80 12.26 2.61 -2.27
N LYS A 81 11.14 2.55 -1.55
CA LYS A 81 11.09 2.18 -0.12
C LYS A 81 10.13 1.04 0.13
N TRP A 82 10.52 0.11 1.00
CA TRP A 82 9.65 -0.94 1.48
C TRP A 82 8.63 -0.38 2.46
N CYS A 83 7.36 -0.56 2.16
CA CYS A 83 6.26 -0.06 2.98
C CYS A 83 4.96 -0.83 2.75
N ILE A 84 4.01 -0.63 3.66
CA ILE A 84 2.62 -1.02 3.43
C ILE A 84 2.04 -0.06 2.39
N GLY A 85 1.44 -0.61 1.35
CA GLY A 85 0.86 0.14 0.27
C GLY A 85 -0.46 -0.42 -0.21
N LEU A 86 -1.06 0.31 -1.11
CA LEU A 86 -2.31 -0.04 -1.77
C LEU A 86 -2.06 -0.21 -3.26
N ARG A 87 -2.79 -1.12 -3.88
CA ARG A 87 -2.70 -1.39 -5.31
C ARG A 87 -4.09 -1.60 -5.89
N SER A 88 -4.32 -1.02 -7.07
CA SER A 88 -5.48 -1.34 -7.89
C SER A 88 -4.98 -1.95 -9.19
N VAL A 89 -5.45 -3.13 -9.52
CA VAL A 89 -5.06 -3.90 -10.72
C VAL A 89 -6.26 -4.08 -11.62
N SER A 90 -6.13 -3.72 -12.89
CA SER A 90 -7.13 -3.98 -13.91
C SER A 90 -6.86 -5.32 -14.59
N ASP A 91 -7.90 -6.16 -14.74
CA ASP A 91 -7.78 -7.44 -15.43
C ASP A 91 -7.62 -7.30 -16.95
N PHE A 92 -8.18 -6.24 -17.54
CA PHE A 92 -8.19 -6.06 -18.99
C PHE A 92 -7.02 -5.26 -19.54
N SER A 93 -6.57 -4.25 -18.80
CA SER A 93 -5.48 -3.38 -19.25
C SER A 93 -4.11 -3.77 -18.70
N GLU A 94 -4.05 -4.74 -17.79
CA GLU A 94 -2.85 -5.09 -17.01
C GLU A 94 -2.24 -3.87 -16.30
N GLN A 95 -2.97 -2.76 -16.23
CA GLN A 95 -2.53 -1.56 -15.54
C GLN A 95 -2.64 -1.76 -14.04
N CYS A 96 -1.57 -1.33 -13.37
CA CYS A 96 -1.43 -1.44 -11.94
C CYS A 96 -1.07 -0.06 -11.41
N GLU A 97 -1.87 0.44 -10.47
CA GLU A 97 -1.62 1.70 -9.79
C GLU A 97 -1.30 1.42 -8.33
N ASP A 98 -0.13 1.87 -7.89
CA ASP A 98 0.38 1.65 -6.53
C ASP A 98 0.45 2.97 -5.77
N TRP A 99 0.11 2.93 -4.49
CA TRP A 99 0.25 4.05 -3.55
C TRP A 99 0.94 3.58 -2.27
N VAL A 100 1.75 4.43 -1.70
CA VAL A 100 2.06 4.36 -0.28
C VAL A 100 0.74 4.48 0.48
N PHE A 101 0.55 3.74 1.56
CA PHE A 101 -0.75 3.66 2.24
C PHE A 101 -1.37 5.03 2.53
N SER A 102 -0.58 5.99 3.03
CA SER A 102 -1.04 7.34 3.37
C SER A 102 -1.50 8.17 2.16
N GLU A 103 -1.03 7.84 0.96
CA GLU A 103 -1.33 8.55 -0.29
C GLU A 103 -2.47 7.90 -1.09
N GLY A 104 -2.91 6.73 -0.71
CA GLY A 104 -4.00 6.01 -1.38
C GLY A 104 -5.37 6.64 -1.11
N PRO A 105 -6.36 6.31 -1.96
CA PRO A 105 -7.73 6.76 -1.75
C PRO A 105 -8.26 6.39 -0.37
N ARG A 106 -8.93 7.34 0.29
CA ARG A 106 -9.45 7.14 1.66
C ARG A 106 -10.32 5.89 1.79
N ARG A 107 -11.18 5.66 0.80
CA ARG A 107 -12.04 4.48 0.77
C ARG A 107 -11.25 3.17 0.77
N MET A 108 -10.17 3.10 0.01
CA MET A 108 -9.29 1.92 -0.02
C MET A 108 -8.57 1.73 1.30
N ARG A 109 -8.07 2.82 1.91
CA ARG A 109 -7.39 2.77 3.20
C ARG A 109 -8.28 2.20 4.29
N LEU A 110 -9.54 2.64 4.36
CA LEU A 110 -10.51 2.15 5.34
C LEU A 110 -10.79 0.66 5.20
N LYS A 111 -10.95 0.17 3.97
CA LYS A 111 -11.16 -1.25 3.71
C LYS A 111 -9.90 -2.08 3.99
N ALA A 112 -8.76 -1.57 3.63
CA ALA A 112 -7.48 -2.28 3.73
C ALA A 112 -7.09 -2.62 5.17
N VAL A 113 -7.45 -1.78 6.13
CA VAL A 113 -7.12 -2.02 7.56
C VAL A 113 -7.65 -3.34 8.07
N ASP A 114 -8.81 -3.78 7.63
CA ASP A 114 -9.41 -5.06 8.02
C ASP A 114 -8.59 -6.27 7.56
N TYR A 115 -7.68 -6.07 6.60
CA TYR A 115 -6.84 -7.11 6.00
C TYR A 115 -5.37 -7.06 6.43
N LEU A 116 -5.00 -6.15 7.33
CA LEU A 116 -3.60 -6.02 7.76
C LEU A 116 -3.10 -7.25 8.53
N ALA A 117 -3.95 -7.86 9.35
CA ALA A 117 -3.60 -9.10 10.04
C ALA A 117 -3.34 -10.23 9.04
N GLU A 118 -4.21 -10.38 8.03
CA GLU A 118 -4.03 -11.35 6.94
C GLU A 118 -2.75 -11.06 6.15
N LEU A 119 -2.45 -9.80 5.87
CA LEU A 119 -1.22 -9.40 5.22
C LEU A 119 0.02 -9.84 6.00
N LEU A 120 0.02 -9.65 7.31
CA LEU A 120 1.14 -10.07 8.17
C LEU A 120 1.31 -11.58 8.17
N ASP A 121 0.22 -12.34 8.19
CA ASP A 121 0.24 -13.80 8.10
C ASP A 121 0.80 -14.27 6.74
N GLU A 122 0.34 -13.69 5.65
CA GLU A 122 0.85 -14.00 4.31
C GLU A 122 2.31 -13.59 4.14
N LEU A 123 2.71 -12.47 4.74
CA LEU A 123 4.10 -12.02 4.72
C LEU A 123 5.01 -13.01 5.48
N ALA A 124 4.58 -13.52 6.63
CA ALA A 124 5.27 -14.54 7.38
C ALA A 124 5.44 -15.81 6.54
N LYS A 125 4.37 -16.27 5.91
CA LYS A 125 4.39 -17.45 5.02
C LYS A 125 5.34 -17.26 3.84
N LYS A 126 5.31 -16.12 3.16
CA LYS A 126 6.22 -15.79 2.08
C LYS A 126 7.68 -15.76 2.52
N THR A 127 7.94 -15.26 3.72
CA THR A 127 9.27 -15.22 4.32
C THR A 127 9.79 -16.62 4.62
N GLU A 128 8.94 -17.51 5.15
CA GLU A 128 9.28 -18.92 5.38
C GLU A 128 9.57 -19.65 4.06
N GLU A 129 8.74 -19.46 3.04
CA GLU A 129 8.97 -20.00 1.70
C GLU A 129 10.29 -19.51 1.09
N GLY A 130 10.61 -18.22 1.30
CA GLY A 130 11.87 -17.63 0.89
C GLY A 130 13.07 -18.27 1.59
N THR A 131 12.97 -18.54 2.88
CA THR A 131 14.01 -19.25 3.64
C THR A 131 14.24 -20.64 3.08
N ALA A 132 13.19 -21.40 2.83
CA ALA A 132 13.28 -22.75 2.25
C ALA A 132 13.97 -22.74 0.88
N SER A 133 13.61 -21.78 0.02
CA SER A 133 14.21 -21.61 -1.30
C SER A 133 15.70 -21.25 -1.22
N ILE A 134 16.08 -20.31 -0.35
CA ILE A 134 17.48 -19.93 -0.14
C ILE A 134 18.29 -21.10 0.40
N THR A 135 17.74 -21.87 1.34
CA THR A 135 18.40 -23.04 1.92
C THR A 135 18.69 -24.11 0.85
N GLU A 136 17.73 -24.38 -0.02
CA GLU A 136 17.90 -25.30 -1.15
C GLU A 136 18.99 -24.82 -2.11
N LYS A 137 18.97 -23.56 -2.50
CA LYS A 137 19.97 -22.96 -3.40
C LYS A 137 21.35 -22.88 -2.75
N THR A 138 21.42 -22.68 -1.44
CA THR A 138 22.68 -22.66 -0.70
C THR A 138 23.36 -24.03 -0.76
N SER A 139 22.60 -25.09 -0.58
CA SER A 139 23.12 -26.46 -0.70
C SER A 139 23.72 -26.71 -2.09
N TYR A 140 23.02 -26.31 -3.13
CA TYR A 140 23.56 -26.37 -4.50
C TYR A 140 24.84 -25.57 -4.70
N LEU A 141 24.91 -24.35 -4.14
CA LEU A 141 26.10 -23.50 -4.22
C LEU A 141 27.28 -24.08 -3.45
N GLU A 142 27.04 -24.71 -2.31
CA GLU A 142 28.09 -25.40 -1.55
C GLU A 142 28.74 -26.51 -2.36
N ASP A 143 27.93 -27.33 -3.04
CA ASP A 143 28.39 -28.39 -3.93
C ASP A 143 29.19 -27.82 -5.11
N LEU A 144 28.70 -26.74 -5.72
CA LEU A 144 29.37 -26.06 -6.81
C LEU A 144 30.72 -25.49 -6.39
N VAL A 145 30.77 -24.79 -5.26
CA VAL A 145 32.00 -24.22 -4.72
C VAL A 145 33.02 -25.31 -4.40
N SER A 146 32.59 -26.43 -3.83
CA SER A 146 33.45 -27.57 -3.54
C SER A 146 34.04 -28.15 -4.83
N GLY A 147 33.24 -28.31 -5.88
CA GLY A 147 33.72 -28.77 -7.18
C GLY A 147 34.73 -27.82 -7.82
N LEU A 148 34.47 -26.51 -7.78
CA LEU A 148 35.38 -25.51 -8.31
C LEU A 148 36.71 -25.45 -7.53
N LYS A 149 36.69 -25.62 -6.21
CA LYS A 149 37.90 -25.69 -5.39
C LYS A 149 38.75 -26.90 -5.72
N GLN A 150 38.14 -28.04 -5.97
CA GLN A 150 38.86 -29.25 -6.41
C GLN A 150 39.57 -29.05 -7.73
N GLU A 151 38.94 -28.40 -8.71
CA GLU A 151 39.59 -28.09 -9.98
C GLU A 151 40.73 -27.05 -9.84
N ALA A 152 40.58 -26.07 -8.96
CA ALA A 152 41.61 -25.05 -8.72
C ALA A 152 42.88 -25.62 -8.08
N ILE A 153 42.83 -26.78 -7.40
CA ILE A 153 43.96 -27.43 -6.75
C ILE A 153 44.78 -28.31 -7.73
N LYS A 154 44.16 -28.70 -8.84
CA LYS A 154 44.86 -29.41 -9.91
C LYS A 154 45.75 -28.43 -10.69
#